data_9f501b722efb2340a6369db6bf15196d
#
_entry.id   9f501b722efb2340a6369db6bf15196d
#
_cell.length_a   1.000
_cell.length_b   1.000
_cell.length_c   1.000
_cell.angle_alpha   90.00
_cell.angle_beta   90.00
_cell.angle_gamma   90.00
#
_symmetry.space_group_name_H-M   'P 1'
#
loop_
_entity.id
_entity.type
_entity.pdbx_description
1 polymer ?
#
loop_
_entity_poly.entity_id
_entity_poly.type
_entity_poly.pdbx_seq_one_letter_code
_entity_poly.pdbx_strand_id
1 'polypeptide(L)'
;FLLVMDKFDLDGAVRVNGDSPLNDARLLSEGVHIFRKGNTDMVSNVTKRTYPYGMSMEIVGRKAMEYAYSKMNSDLHKEHVTKYLYDHKKQFQIHTITSGQPHFSGVQLAVDTQEDLDRFTWIINQLKCDPAEADINTIVNLAIRSPMSIGLKHSLN
;
A
#
# COMPACT_ATOMS: atom_id res chain seq x y z
N PHE A 1 14.95 -5.15 4.97
CA PHE A 1 14.71 -3.99 4.12
C PHE A 1 16.03 -3.31 3.78
N LEU A 2 16.81 -2.82 4.77
CA LEU A 2 18.10 -2.14 4.56
C LEU A 2 19.11 -3.02 3.82
N LEU A 3 19.23 -4.31 4.18
CA LEU A 3 20.13 -5.23 3.48
C LEU A 3 19.88 -5.32 1.96
N VAL A 4 18.62 -5.19 1.54
CA VAL A 4 18.26 -5.15 0.12
C VAL A 4 18.67 -3.81 -0.50
N MET A 5 18.41 -2.71 0.21
CA MET A 5 18.83 -1.38 -0.23
C MET A 5 20.34 -1.30 -0.41
N ASP A 6 21.10 -1.87 0.54
CA ASP A 6 22.57 -1.91 0.48
C ASP A 6 23.06 -2.76 -0.68
N LYS A 7 22.50 -3.98 -0.83
CA LYS A 7 22.91 -4.92 -1.88
C LYS A 7 22.74 -4.37 -3.29
N PHE A 8 21.70 -3.56 -3.50
CA PHE A 8 21.33 -3.01 -4.82
C PHE A 8 21.61 -1.51 -4.96
N ASP A 9 22.29 -0.92 -3.99
CA ASP A 9 22.61 0.51 -3.93
C ASP A 9 21.40 1.43 -4.19
N LEU A 10 20.30 1.19 -3.46
CA LEU A 10 19.03 1.89 -3.64
C LEU A 10 18.94 3.13 -2.75
N ASP A 11 18.57 4.28 -3.31
CA ASP A 11 18.25 5.51 -2.55
C ASP A 11 16.90 5.43 -1.85
N GLY A 12 16.01 4.58 -2.32
CA GLY A 12 14.70 4.31 -1.78
C GLY A 12 14.13 2.99 -2.27
N ALA A 13 13.11 2.50 -1.61
CA ALA A 13 12.45 1.25 -2.00
C ALA A 13 10.92 1.38 -1.92
N VAL A 14 10.24 0.80 -2.90
CA VAL A 14 8.80 0.61 -2.88
C VAL A 14 8.48 -0.66 -2.10
N ARG A 15 7.62 -0.54 -1.10
CA ARG A 15 7.08 -1.68 -0.37
C ARG A 15 5.65 -1.95 -0.83
N VAL A 16 5.42 -3.14 -1.33
CA VAL A 16 4.09 -3.70 -1.60
C VAL A 16 3.95 -5.02 -0.84
N ASN A 17 2.72 -5.35 -0.46
CA ASN A 17 2.47 -6.58 0.28
C ASN A 17 2.16 -7.73 -0.70
N GLY A 18 2.61 -8.94 -0.38
CA GLY A 18 2.40 -10.12 -1.22
C GLY A 18 0.93 -10.61 -1.27
N ASP A 19 0.12 -10.19 -0.29
CA ASP A 19 -1.32 -10.42 -0.21
C ASP A 19 -2.17 -9.44 -1.03
N SER A 20 -1.53 -8.58 -1.79
CA SER A 20 -2.16 -7.43 -2.49
C SER A 20 -2.04 -7.58 -4.01
N PRO A 21 -2.72 -8.56 -4.64
CA PRO A 21 -2.52 -8.90 -6.06
C PRO A 21 -3.08 -7.86 -7.04
N LEU A 22 -3.92 -6.93 -6.58
CA LEU A 22 -4.56 -5.90 -7.39
C LEU A 22 -3.94 -4.51 -7.19
N ASN A 23 -2.64 -4.43 -6.88
CA ASN A 23 -1.94 -3.16 -6.80
C ASN A 23 -1.97 -2.41 -8.14
N ASP A 24 -2.26 -1.12 -8.09
CA ASP A 24 -2.33 -0.26 -9.28
C ASP A 24 -0.93 0.25 -9.66
N ALA A 25 -0.44 -0.14 -10.84
CA ALA A 25 0.85 0.30 -11.37
C ALA A 25 0.93 1.83 -11.57
N ARG A 26 -0.20 2.49 -11.82
CA ARG A 26 -0.27 3.96 -11.97
C ARG A 26 -0.04 4.64 -10.62
N LEU A 27 -0.63 4.11 -9.55
CA LEU A 27 -0.39 4.57 -8.18
C LEU A 27 1.09 4.40 -7.79
N LEU A 28 1.69 3.25 -8.12
CA LEU A 28 3.11 3.01 -7.88
C LEU A 28 3.97 4.01 -8.65
N SER A 29 3.67 4.25 -9.92
CA SER A 29 4.39 5.19 -10.78
C SER A 29 4.28 6.64 -10.29
N GLU A 30 3.08 7.06 -9.85
CA GLU A 30 2.85 8.36 -9.24
C GLU A 30 3.68 8.52 -7.97
N GLY A 31 3.65 7.53 -7.09
CA GLY A 31 4.44 7.53 -5.86
C GLY A 31 5.93 7.66 -6.11
N VAL A 32 6.47 6.89 -7.07
CA VAL A 32 7.88 6.97 -7.47
C VAL A 32 8.21 8.35 -8.04
N HIS A 33 7.33 8.92 -8.86
CA HIS A 33 7.53 10.27 -9.41
C HIS A 33 7.59 11.33 -8.31
N ILE A 34 6.69 11.26 -7.32
CA ILE A 34 6.68 12.18 -6.17
C ILE A 34 7.98 12.01 -5.36
N PHE A 35 8.35 10.77 -5.06
CA PHE A 35 9.57 10.48 -4.29
C PHE A 35 10.83 11.03 -4.97
N ARG A 36 10.95 10.85 -6.28
CA ARG A 36 12.11 11.33 -7.07
C ARG A 36 12.25 12.85 -7.14
N LYS A 37 11.20 13.62 -6.81
CA LYS A 37 11.31 15.08 -6.67
C LYS A 37 12.13 15.53 -5.46
N GLY A 38 12.44 14.63 -4.53
CA GLY A 38 13.52 14.79 -3.56
C GLY A 38 13.20 15.56 -2.28
N ASN A 39 11.95 15.85 -1.97
CA ASN A 39 11.57 16.60 -0.76
C ASN A 39 10.73 15.77 0.23
N THR A 40 10.92 14.45 0.24
CA THR A 40 10.13 13.58 1.10
C THR A 40 10.95 12.38 1.58
N ASP A 41 10.76 12.00 2.82
CA ASP A 41 11.34 10.79 3.43
C ASP A 41 10.53 9.55 3.09
N MET A 42 9.22 9.74 2.90
CA MET A 42 8.28 8.67 2.61
C MET A 42 7.13 9.16 1.76
N VAL A 43 6.69 8.35 0.80
CA VAL A 43 5.40 8.51 0.10
C VAL A 43 4.51 7.35 0.48
N SER A 44 3.26 7.62 0.84
CA SER A 44 2.33 6.58 1.31
C SER A 44 0.89 6.94 0.98
N ASN A 45 0.07 5.94 0.69
CA ASN A 45 -1.39 6.07 0.61
C ASN A 45 -2.10 5.48 1.85
N VAL A 46 -1.33 5.10 2.89
CA VAL A 46 -1.84 4.47 4.11
C VAL A 46 -2.13 5.48 5.22
N THR A 47 -1.36 6.58 5.28
CA THR A 47 -1.45 7.63 6.32
C THR A 47 -2.87 8.21 6.45
N LYS A 48 -3.53 8.41 5.32
CA LYS A 48 -4.96 8.72 5.21
C LYS A 48 -5.56 7.75 4.21
N ARG A 49 -6.17 6.68 4.74
CA ARG A 49 -6.69 5.62 3.89
C ARG A 49 -7.92 6.08 3.11
N THR A 50 -7.76 6.22 1.80
CA THR A 50 -8.83 6.46 0.82
C THR A 50 -8.81 5.44 -0.31
N TYR A 51 -7.77 4.60 -0.37
CA TYR A 51 -7.68 3.44 -1.25
C TYR A 51 -8.19 2.18 -0.55
N PRO A 52 -8.63 1.15 -1.30
CA PRO A 52 -9.00 -0.16 -0.76
C PRO A 52 -7.87 -0.80 0.06
N TYR A 53 -8.24 -1.67 1.00
CA TYR A 53 -7.28 -2.62 1.56
C TYR A 53 -6.78 -3.56 0.45
N GLY A 54 -5.47 -3.83 0.41
CA GLY A 54 -4.84 -4.57 -0.68
C GLY A 54 -4.34 -3.68 -1.83
N MET A 55 -4.46 -2.33 -1.70
CA MET A 55 -3.82 -1.37 -2.59
C MET A 55 -2.89 -0.42 -1.82
N SER A 56 -2.24 -0.94 -0.77
CA SER A 56 -1.28 -0.15 0.00
C SER A 56 0.04 -0.02 -0.74
N MET A 57 0.56 1.19 -0.79
CA MET A 57 1.85 1.53 -1.37
C MET A 57 2.63 2.42 -0.40
N GLU A 58 3.87 2.07 -0.18
CA GLU A 58 4.80 2.81 0.65
C GLU A 58 6.15 2.89 -0.06
N ILE A 59 6.66 4.10 -0.23
CA ILE A 59 8.00 4.34 -0.75
C ILE A 59 8.79 5.00 0.36
N VAL A 60 9.92 4.42 0.73
CA VAL A 60 10.73 4.91 1.86
C VAL A 60 12.14 5.17 1.39
N GLY A 61 12.66 6.35 1.70
CA GLY A 61 14.03 6.73 1.43
C GLY A 61 15.03 6.01 2.35
N ARG A 62 16.22 5.69 1.82
CA ARG A 62 17.31 5.02 2.56
C ARG A 62 17.61 5.74 3.88
N LYS A 63 17.85 7.05 3.84
CA LYS A 63 18.22 7.83 5.03
C LYS A 63 17.17 7.76 6.12
N ALA A 64 15.89 7.85 5.74
CA ALA A 64 14.78 7.75 6.68
C ALA A 64 14.69 6.35 7.30
N MET A 65 14.92 5.31 6.50
CA MET A 65 14.90 3.92 6.96
C MET A 65 16.09 3.62 7.88
N GLU A 66 17.29 4.09 7.56
CA GLU A 66 18.49 3.95 8.39
C GLU A 66 18.28 4.62 9.75
N TYR A 67 17.76 5.86 9.74
CA TYR A 67 17.45 6.58 10.97
C TYR A 67 16.39 5.84 11.80
N ALA A 68 15.27 5.44 11.17
CA ALA A 68 14.22 4.69 11.84
C ALA A 68 14.76 3.40 12.46
N TYR A 69 15.52 2.61 11.70
CA TYR A 69 16.11 1.36 12.18
C TYR A 69 17.04 1.57 13.39
N SER A 70 17.85 2.63 13.39
CA SER A 70 18.73 2.96 14.50
C SER A 70 17.99 3.29 15.81
N LYS A 71 16.70 3.64 15.72
CA LYS A 71 15.83 4.01 16.84
C LYS A 71 14.81 2.94 17.22
N MET A 72 14.62 1.92 16.38
CA MET A 72 13.70 0.81 16.66
C MET A 72 14.19 0.00 17.87
N ASN A 73 13.37 -0.03 18.92
CA ASN A 73 13.66 -0.73 20.18
C ASN A 73 12.61 -1.79 20.53
N SER A 74 11.58 -1.95 19.70
CA SER A 74 10.52 -2.94 19.91
C SER A 74 10.45 -3.95 18.76
N ASP A 75 10.05 -5.17 19.08
CA ASP A 75 9.87 -6.22 18.05
C ASP A 75 8.76 -5.85 17.06
N LEU A 76 7.73 -5.13 17.51
CA LEU A 76 6.67 -4.62 16.65
C LEU A 76 7.19 -3.69 15.55
N HIS A 77 8.16 -2.80 15.85
CA HIS A 77 8.79 -1.96 14.85
C HIS A 77 9.66 -2.76 13.86
N LYS A 78 10.31 -3.83 14.35
CA LYS A 78 11.15 -4.69 13.50
C LYS A 78 10.30 -5.56 12.57
N GLU A 79 9.15 -6.02 13.02
CA GLU A 79 8.18 -6.78 12.23
C GLU A 79 7.50 -5.88 11.19
N HIS A 80 7.04 -4.72 11.61
CA HIS A 80 6.35 -3.74 10.75
C HIS A 80 7.29 -2.59 10.39
N VAL A 81 8.18 -2.83 9.44
CA VAL A 81 9.36 -1.98 9.13
C VAL A 81 9.07 -0.49 8.90
N THR A 82 7.87 -0.12 8.49
CA THR A 82 7.46 1.28 8.27
C THR A 82 6.71 1.87 9.47
N LYS A 83 6.34 1.06 10.46
CA LYS A 83 5.55 1.50 11.61
C LYS A 83 6.23 2.61 12.40
N TYR A 84 7.56 2.54 12.57
CA TYR A 84 8.30 3.58 13.28
C TYR A 84 8.10 4.97 12.66
N LEU A 85 8.09 5.06 11.31
CA LEU A 85 7.88 6.33 10.61
C LEU A 85 6.48 6.90 10.89
N TYR A 86 5.46 6.03 10.94
CA TYR A 86 4.08 6.45 11.25
C TYR A 86 3.91 6.90 12.70
N ASP A 87 4.50 6.17 13.64
CA ASP A 87 4.44 6.50 15.06
C ASP A 87 5.17 7.83 15.37
N HIS A 88 6.18 8.18 14.55
CA HIS A 88 6.99 9.39 14.69
C HIS A 88 6.83 10.37 13.51
N LYS A 89 5.66 10.41 12.89
CA LYS A 89 5.37 11.17 11.65
C LYS A 89 5.79 12.65 11.69
N LYS A 90 5.92 13.26 12.86
CA LYS A 90 6.40 14.65 13.01
C LYS A 90 7.91 14.81 12.73
N GLN A 91 8.66 13.71 12.73
CA GLN A 91 10.11 13.69 12.50
C GLN A 91 10.46 13.45 11.03
N PHE A 92 9.46 13.11 10.18
CA PHE A 92 9.65 12.72 8.79
C PHE A 92 8.77 13.53 7.85
N GLN A 93 9.30 13.83 6.67
CA GLN A 93 8.51 14.43 5.58
C GLN A 93 7.74 13.33 4.85
N ILE A 94 6.48 13.08 5.27
CA ILE A 94 5.63 12.05 4.67
C ILE A 94 4.65 12.68 3.69
N HIS A 95 4.76 12.35 2.41
CA HIS A 95 3.79 12.73 1.40
C HIS A 95 2.66 11.70 1.35
N THR A 96 1.42 12.15 1.49
CA THR A 96 0.23 11.30 1.46
C THR A 96 -0.49 11.39 0.12
N ILE A 97 -0.64 10.25 -0.58
CA ILE A 97 -1.47 10.15 -1.78
C ILE A 97 -2.88 9.72 -1.38
N THR A 98 -3.88 10.36 -1.94
CA THR A 98 -5.29 10.02 -1.72
C THR A 98 -6.00 9.76 -3.04
N SER A 99 -6.95 8.82 -3.05
CA SER A 99 -7.72 8.47 -4.26
C SER A 99 -8.72 9.56 -4.69
N GLY A 100 -9.00 10.53 -3.83
CA GLY A 100 -10.12 11.45 -4.02
C GLY A 100 -11.51 10.79 -3.88
N GLN A 101 -11.56 9.49 -3.60
CA GLN A 101 -12.77 8.66 -3.50
C GLN A 101 -12.85 7.98 -2.13
N PRO A 102 -13.32 8.68 -1.07
CA PRO A 102 -13.29 8.14 0.31
C PRO A 102 -14.02 6.80 0.47
N HIS A 103 -15.04 6.52 -0.36
CA HIS A 103 -15.83 5.29 -0.28
C HIS A 103 -15.03 4.04 -0.68
N PHE A 104 -13.87 4.17 -1.30
CA PHE A 104 -13.00 3.02 -1.61
C PHE A 104 -12.35 2.44 -0.35
N SER A 105 -12.19 3.22 0.71
CA SER A 105 -11.49 2.81 1.94
C SER A 105 -12.14 1.62 2.67
N GLY A 106 -13.42 1.36 2.43
CA GLY A 106 -14.14 0.21 3.02
C GLY A 106 -14.04 -1.08 2.21
N VAL A 107 -13.39 -1.07 1.04
CA VAL A 107 -13.32 -2.23 0.15
C VAL A 107 -12.09 -3.07 0.48
N GLN A 108 -12.30 -4.39 0.68
CA GLN A 108 -11.23 -5.37 0.91
C GLN A 108 -10.82 -6.01 -0.41
N LEU A 109 -9.56 -5.78 -0.82
CA LEU A 109 -8.93 -6.39 -1.99
C LEU A 109 -7.65 -7.17 -1.62
N ALA A 110 -7.21 -7.13 -0.35
CA ALA A 110 -6.16 -8.04 0.11
C ALA A 110 -6.71 -9.46 0.22
N VAL A 111 -5.85 -10.45 0.00
CA VAL A 111 -6.18 -11.88 0.08
C VAL A 111 -5.63 -12.44 1.37
N ASP A 112 -6.43 -12.37 2.43
CA ASP A 112 -6.10 -12.88 3.76
C ASP A 112 -6.77 -14.24 4.04
N THR A 113 -7.90 -14.51 3.38
CA THR A 113 -8.75 -15.69 3.60
C THR A 113 -9.11 -16.38 2.28
N GLN A 114 -9.68 -17.58 2.36
CA GLN A 114 -10.21 -18.27 1.17
C GLN A 114 -11.32 -17.45 0.49
N GLU A 115 -12.18 -16.80 1.25
CA GLU A 115 -13.25 -15.95 0.71
C GLU A 115 -12.69 -14.74 -0.06
N ASP A 116 -11.58 -14.18 0.41
CA ASP A 116 -10.86 -13.10 -0.32
C ASP A 116 -10.27 -13.62 -1.63
N LEU A 117 -9.71 -14.84 -1.64
CA LEU A 117 -9.19 -15.48 -2.84
C LEU A 117 -10.31 -15.78 -3.85
N ASP A 118 -11.45 -16.25 -3.37
CA ASP A 118 -12.62 -16.52 -4.22
C ASP A 118 -13.15 -15.21 -4.82
N ARG A 119 -13.21 -14.13 -4.04
CA ARG A 119 -13.57 -12.78 -4.51
C ARG A 119 -12.57 -12.25 -5.53
N PHE A 120 -11.28 -12.36 -5.26
CA PHE A 120 -10.22 -12.00 -6.21
C PHE A 120 -10.39 -12.75 -7.53
N THR A 121 -10.57 -14.08 -7.47
CA THR A 121 -10.76 -14.93 -8.64
C THR A 121 -11.99 -14.51 -9.41
N TRP A 122 -13.10 -14.22 -8.72
CA TRP A 122 -14.31 -13.73 -9.35
C TRP A 122 -14.09 -12.40 -10.07
N ILE A 123 -13.43 -11.43 -9.41
CA ILE A 123 -13.11 -10.12 -10.02
C ILE A 123 -12.31 -10.31 -11.31
N ILE A 124 -11.22 -11.11 -11.27
CA ILE A 124 -10.37 -11.37 -12.43
C ILE A 124 -11.19 -11.96 -13.60
N ASN A 125 -12.09 -12.89 -13.32
CA ASN A 125 -12.94 -13.52 -14.32
C ASN A 125 -14.00 -12.56 -14.94
N GLN A 126 -14.32 -11.45 -14.25
CA GLN A 126 -15.25 -10.44 -14.77
C GLN A 126 -14.53 -9.33 -15.55
N LEU A 127 -13.21 -9.19 -15.42
CA LEU A 127 -12.45 -8.19 -16.18
C LEU A 127 -12.44 -8.53 -17.66
N LYS A 128 -12.58 -7.49 -18.49
CA LYS A 128 -12.54 -7.60 -19.97
C LYS A 128 -11.19 -7.14 -20.54
N CYS A 129 -10.23 -6.85 -19.68
CA CYS A 129 -8.88 -6.40 -20.00
C CYS A 129 -7.87 -7.13 -19.11
N ASP A 130 -6.59 -6.92 -19.37
CA ASP A 130 -5.54 -7.37 -18.47
C ASP A 130 -5.77 -6.75 -17.08
N PRO A 131 -5.72 -7.53 -15.99
CA PRO A 131 -5.85 -7.00 -14.63
C PRO A 131 -4.89 -5.85 -14.31
N ALA A 132 -3.69 -5.85 -14.90
CA ALA A 132 -2.71 -4.77 -14.74
C ALA A 132 -3.13 -3.46 -15.41
N GLU A 133 -4.06 -3.51 -16.38
CA GLU A 133 -4.60 -2.35 -17.09
C GLU A 133 -5.95 -1.87 -16.54
N ALA A 134 -6.58 -2.69 -15.69
CA ALA A 134 -7.88 -2.36 -15.11
C ALA A 134 -7.78 -1.10 -14.24
N ASP A 135 -8.73 -0.18 -14.40
CA ASP A 135 -8.80 0.99 -13.54
C ASP A 135 -9.42 0.64 -12.17
N ILE A 136 -9.03 1.41 -11.16
CA ILE A 136 -9.45 1.17 -9.77
C ILE A 136 -10.98 1.23 -9.60
N ASN A 137 -11.70 2.10 -10.36
CA ASN A 137 -13.16 2.18 -10.24
C ASN A 137 -13.80 0.89 -10.73
N THR A 138 -13.29 0.32 -11.83
CA THR A 138 -13.75 -0.96 -12.35
C THR A 138 -13.53 -2.08 -11.32
N ILE A 139 -12.33 -2.18 -10.75
CA ILE A 139 -11.99 -3.18 -9.73
C ILE A 139 -12.89 -3.04 -8.49
N VAL A 140 -13.03 -1.81 -7.96
CA VAL A 140 -13.87 -1.54 -6.78
C VAL A 140 -15.34 -1.86 -7.05
N ASN A 141 -15.88 -1.46 -8.21
CA ASN A 141 -17.25 -1.76 -8.59
C ASN A 141 -17.50 -3.27 -8.71
N LEU A 142 -16.55 -4.02 -9.24
CA LEU A 142 -16.63 -5.49 -9.27
C LEU A 142 -16.58 -6.05 -7.85
N ALA A 143 -15.66 -5.60 -7.01
CA ALA A 143 -15.57 -6.07 -5.63
C ALA A 143 -16.89 -5.86 -4.85
N ILE A 144 -17.52 -4.68 -5.00
CA ILE A 144 -18.81 -4.37 -4.37
C ILE A 144 -19.95 -5.28 -4.89
N ARG A 145 -19.90 -5.68 -6.16
CA ARG A 145 -20.91 -6.56 -6.79
C ARG A 145 -20.61 -8.05 -6.61
N SER A 146 -19.47 -8.39 -6.04
CA SER A 146 -19.12 -9.78 -5.81
C SER A 146 -20.18 -10.48 -4.94
N PRO A 147 -20.57 -11.72 -5.27
CA PRO A 147 -21.48 -12.51 -4.44
C PRO A 147 -20.85 -12.95 -3.10
N MET A 148 -19.53 -12.82 -2.96
CA MET A 148 -18.82 -13.07 -1.71
C MET A 148 -19.00 -11.87 -0.78
N SER A 149 -19.07 -12.09 0.54
CA SER A 149 -19.23 -11.00 1.49
C SER A 149 -18.04 -10.03 1.39
N ILE A 150 -18.32 -8.73 1.40
CA ILE A 150 -17.28 -7.71 1.53
C ILE A 150 -16.88 -7.73 2.99
N GLY A 151 -15.72 -8.31 3.30
CA GLY A 151 -15.12 -8.20 4.62
C GLY A 151 -14.83 -6.73 4.91
N LEU A 152 -15.81 -6.03 5.50
CA LEU A 152 -15.58 -4.68 6.03
C LEU A 152 -14.67 -4.83 7.24
N LYS A 153 -13.36 -4.71 7.04
CA LYS A 153 -12.47 -4.48 8.17
C LYS A 153 -12.85 -3.10 8.73
N HIS A 154 -13.62 -3.10 9.81
CA HIS A 154 -13.81 -1.91 10.61
C HIS A 154 -12.43 -1.39 10.96
N SER A 155 -12.15 -0.13 10.59
CA SER A 155 -10.96 0.59 11.02
C SER A 155 -10.86 0.47 12.55
N LEU A 156 -9.92 -0.33 13.02
CA LEU A 156 -9.49 -0.24 14.42
C LEU A 156 -8.84 1.13 14.57
N ASN A 157 -9.50 1.97 15.36
CA ASN A 157 -9.05 3.29 15.80
C ASN A 157 -7.66 3.27 16.44
#